data_025a43f358b04af6523f372cf7061a86
#
_entry.id   025a43f358b04af6523f372cf7061a86
#
_cell.length_a   1.000
_cell.length_b   1.000
_cell.length_c   1.000
_cell.angle_alpha   90.00
_cell.angle_beta   90.00
_cell.angle_gamma   90.00
#
_symmetry.space_group_name_H-M   'P 1'
#
loop_
_entity.id
_entity.type
_entity.pdbx_description
1 polymer ?
#
loop_
_entity_poly.entity_id
_entity_poly.type
_entity_poly.pdbx_seq_one_letter_code
_entity_poly.pdbx_strand_id
1 'polypeptide(L)'
;MVRPAQTARSERTREALRRAALVRFLGQGVEETSAEQIAADAGVSLRTFYRHFTSKHDLLFVDYDAGLQWFRAALAEQSGQQSLIDSVHAAVMAAPYDVDAVSKIAELRFRELDAGRIVRHVRQVEADFAEVVEEYVVRTGPPARSADDRLRVTITARCIAAAVFGAMEVWMLDENRSVPELARLCRTALEAVAAGLDHA
;
A
#
# COMPACT_ATOMS: atom_id res chain seq x y z
N MET A 1 11.22 -14.04 -18.59
CA MET A 1 12.10 -14.02 -17.40
C MET A 1 12.82 -12.68 -17.35
N VAL A 2 12.37 -11.72 -16.50
CA VAL A 2 13.02 -10.41 -16.30
C VAL A 2 14.25 -10.62 -15.42
N ARG A 3 15.41 -10.07 -15.83
CA ARG A 3 16.67 -10.22 -15.07
C ARG A 3 16.56 -9.51 -13.70
N PRO A 4 16.86 -10.18 -12.56
CA PRO A 4 16.74 -9.64 -11.21
C PRO A 4 17.45 -8.28 -10.98
N ALA A 5 18.61 -8.06 -11.59
CA ALA A 5 19.37 -6.81 -11.53
C ALA A 5 18.66 -5.63 -12.22
N GLN A 6 17.87 -5.89 -13.25
CA GLN A 6 17.12 -4.88 -13.99
C GLN A 6 15.90 -4.39 -13.17
N THR A 7 15.27 -5.29 -12.44
CA THR A 7 14.17 -5.00 -11.52
C THR A 7 14.66 -4.14 -10.35
N ALA A 8 15.76 -4.51 -9.70
CA ALA A 8 16.32 -3.75 -8.58
C ALA A 8 16.79 -2.33 -8.96
N ARG A 9 17.28 -2.13 -10.19
CA ARG A 9 17.62 -0.80 -10.71
C ARG A 9 16.37 0.03 -10.99
N SER A 10 15.33 -0.59 -11.52
CA SER A 10 14.05 0.05 -11.80
C SER A 10 13.40 0.53 -10.51
N GLU A 11 13.38 -0.30 -9.46
CA GLU A 11 12.84 0.06 -8.15
C GLU A 11 13.62 1.20 -7.48
N ARG A 12 14.96 1.18 -7.52
CA ARG A 12 15.77 2.30 -7.01
C ARG A 12 15.47 3.61 -7.73
N THR A 13 15.28 3.57 -9.05
CA THR A 13 14.92 4.76 -9.83
C THR A 13 13.53 5.27 -9.44
N ARG A 14 12.56 4.37 -9.29
CA ARG A 14 11.19 4.70 -8.89
C ARG A 14 11.18 5.35 -7.50
N GLU A 15 11.93 4.79 -6.56
CA GLU A 15 12.07 5.32 -5.21
C GLU A 15 12.77 6.69 -5.18
N ALA A 16 13.80 6.91 -5.99
CA ALA A 16 14.45 8.22 -6.10
C ALA A 16 13.48 9.30 -6.63
N LEU A 17 12.66 8.96 -7.63
CA LEU A 17 11.63 9.85 -8.17
C LEU A 17 10.54 10.17 -7.15
N ARG A 18 10.08 9.17 -6.37
CA ARG A 18 9.12 9.37 -5.28
C ARG A 18 9.63 10.33 -4.23
N ARG A 19 10.86 10.12 -3.77
CA ARG A 19 11.49 10.97 -2.75
C ARG A 19 11.67 12.40 -3.23
N ALA A 20 12.15 12.60 -4.46
CA ALA A 20 12.31 13.91 -5.06
C ALA A 20 10.96 14.65 -5.18
N ALA A 21 9.91 13.94 -5.61
CA ALA A 21 8.57 14.50 -5.73
C ALA A 21 8.01 14.94 -4.37
N LEU A 22 8.15 14.08 -3.34
CA LEU A 22 7.66 14.37 -1.99
C LEU A 22 8.29 15.64 -1.44
N VAL A 23 9.61 15.77 -1.52
CA VAL A 23 10.34 16.97 -1.06
C VAL A 23 9.82 18.22 -1.76
N ARG A 24 9.62 18.17 -3.09
CA ARG A 24 9.12 19.31 -3.85
C ARG A 24 7.66 19.63 -3.54
N PHE A 25 6.80 18.64 -3.49
CA PHE A 25 5.38 18.84 -3.22
C PHE A 25 5.14 19.45 -1.85
N LEU A 26 5.89 19.03 -0.84
CA LEU A 26 5.81 19.60 0.50
C LEU A 26 6.46 20.99 0.61
N GLY A 27 7.48 21.28 -0.21
CA GLY A 27 8.21 22.55 -0.17
C GLY A 27 7.58 23.68 -0.98
N GLN A 28 7.08 23.39 -2.19
CA GLN A 28 6.59 24.40 -3.12
C GLN A 28 5.19 24.14 -3.69
N GLY A 29 4.58 22.99 -3.34
CA GLY A 29 3.27 22.59 -3.88
C GLY A 29 3.38 21.76 -5.15
N VAL A 30 2.26 21.10 -5.50
CA VAL A 30 2.17 20.22 -6.67
C VAL A 30 2.17 21.01 -7.96
N GLU A 31 1.41 22.11 -8.04
CA GLU A 31 1.27 22.91 -9.26
C GLU A 31 2.61 23.54 -9.69
N GLU A 32 3.37 24.07 -8.74
CA GLU A 32 4.69 24.70 -8.98
C GLU A 32 5.82 23.70 -9.23
N THR A 33 5.54 22.39 -9.13
CA THR A 33 6.50 21.31 -9.35
C THR A 33 6.33 20.72 -10.75
N SER A 34 7.40 20.69 -11.56
CA SER A 34 7.40 20.02 -12.85
C SER A 34 8.01 18.63 -12.83
N ALA A 35 7.66 17.80 -13.81
CA ALA A 35 8.27 16.46 -13.97
C ALA A 35 9.78 16.55 -14.27
N GLU A 36 10.22 17.61 -14.94
CA GLU A 36 11.64 17.92 -15.21
C GLU A 36 12.41 18.15 -13.93
N GLN A 37 11.85 18.94 -13.01
CA GLN A 37 12.47 19.22 -11.72
C GLN A 37 12.59 17.96 -10.88
N ILE A 38 11.52 17.12 -10.83
CA ILE A 38 11.55 15.86 -10.12
C ILE A 38 12.59 14.91 -10.72
N ALA A 39 12.66 14.80 -12.04
CA ALA A 39 13.64 13.96 -12.72
C ALA A 39 15.09 14.43 -12.46
N ALA A 40 15.33 15.76 -12.50
CA ALA A 40 16.63 16.33 -12.22
C ALA A 40 17.08 16.04 -10.79
N ASP A 41 16.21 16.23 -9.79
CA ASP A 41 16.52 15.97 -8.39
C ASP A 41 16.75 14.47 -8.11
N ALA A 42 16.06 13.59 -8.85
CA ALA A 42 16.27 12.15 -8.80
C ALA A 42 17.51 11.66 -9.58
N GLY A 43 18.25 12.57 -10.26
CA GLY A 43 19.41 12.23 -11.07
C GLY A 43 19.11 11.41 -12.33
N VAL A 44 17.90 11.56 -12.90
CA VAL A 44 17.46 10.82 -14.09
C VAL A 44 16.97 11.76 -15.19
N SER A 45 16.83 11.22 -16.42
CA SER A 45 16.23 11.97 -17.52
C SER A 45 14.71 12.04 -17.41
N LEU A 46 14.10 13.08 -18.00
CA LEU A 46 12.64 13.22 -18.14
C LEU A 46 12.02 12.00 -18.85
N ARG A 47 12.69 11.43 -19.85
CA ARG A 47 12.28 10.18 -20.50
C ARG A 47 12.22 9.02 -19.50
N THR A 48 13.14 8.98 -18.53
CA THR A 48 13.14 7.97 -17.48
C THR A 48 11.98 8.18 -16.52
N PHE A 49 11.64 9.42 -16.17
CA PHE A 49 10.45 9.75 -15.40
C PHE A 49 9.19 9.18 -16.06
N TYR A 50 8.93 9.53 -17.33
CA TYR A 50 7.73 9.08 -18.06
C TYR A 50 7.69 7.57 -18.36
N ARG A 51 8.79 6.87 -18.21
CA ARG A 51 8.79 5.40 -18.23
C ARG A 51 8.21 4.79 -16.94
N HIS A 52 8.26 5.51 -15.82
CA HIS A 52 7.79 5.04 -14.50
C HIS A 52 6.45 5.62 -14.09
N PHE A 53 6.15 6.86 -14.48
CA PHE A 53 4.96 7.59 -14.10
C PHE A 53 4.38 8.30 -15.31
N THR A 54 3.05 8.31 -15.46
CA THR A 54 2.39 8.98 -16.58
C THR A 54 2.26 10.48 -16.33
N SER A 55 2.23 10.88 -15.06
CA SER A 55 2.15 12.29 -14.64
C SER A 55 2.79 12.50 -13.27
N LYS A 56 3.08 13.78 -12.92
CA LYS A 56 3.51 14.14 -11.57
C LYS A 56 2.48 13.77 -10.49
N HIS A 57 1.20 13.76 -10.83
CA HIS A 57 0.11 13.45 -9.91
C HIS A 57 0.07 11.97 -9.49
N ASP A 58 0.66 11.05 -10.26
CA ASP A 58 0.77 9.64 -9.87
C ASP A 58 1.64 9.49 -8.62
N LEU A 59 2.55 10.46 -8.42
CA LEU A 59 3.43 10.49 -7.24
C LEU A 59 2.70 10.91 -5.94
N LEU A 60 1.45 11.39 -6.03
CA LEU A 60 0.61 11.65 -4.86
C LEU A 60 0.08 10.38 -4.18
N PHE A 61 0.36 9.20 -4.76
CA PHE A 61 -0.02 7.90 -4.21
C PHE A 61 1.17 7.08 -3.70
N VAL A 62 2.33 7.73 -3.50
CA VAL A 62 3.58 7.05 -3.11
C VAL A 62 3.49 6.31 -1.77
N ASP A 63 2.69 6.84 -0.84
CA ASP A 63 2.43 6.23 0.47
C ASP A 63 1.75 4.87 0.35
N TYR A 64 0.74 4.75 -0.50
CA TYR A 64 0.07 3.48 -0.78
C TYR A 64 1.01 2.47 -1.44
N ASP A 65 1.72 2.90 -2.49
CA ASP A 65 2.67 2.04 -3.20
C ASP A 65 3.80 1.56 -2.27
N ALA A 66 4.34 2.45 -1.44
CA ALA A 66 5.39 2.12 -0.48
C ALA A 66 4.86 1.15 0.59
N GLY A 67 3.68 1.42 1.15
CA GLY A 67 3.02 0.56 2.12
C GLY A 67 2.81 -0.86 1.59
N LEU A 68 2.34 -1.00 0.35
CA LEU A 68 2.15 -2.30 -0.29
C LEU A 68 3.48 -3.06 -0.46
N GLN A 69 4.57 -2.37 -0.84
CA GLN A 69 5.88 -3.01 -0.97
C GLN A 69 6.43 -3.49 0.39
N TRP A 70 6.28 -2.68 1.43
CA TRP A 70 6.64 -3.06 2.80
C TRP A 70 5.82 -4.25 3.28
N PHE A 71 4.50 -4.21 3.09
CA PHE A 71 3.60 -5.30 3.45
C PHE A 71 4.00 -6.61 2.75
N ARG A 72 4.22 -6.57 1.43
CA ARG A 72 4.65 -7.73 0.64
C ARG A 72 5.95 -8.33 1.19
N ALA A 73 6.96 -7.50 1.44
CA ALA A 73 8.24 -7.95 1.99
C ALA A 73 8.07 -8.57 3.38
N ALA A 74 7.38 -7.86 4.29
CA ALA A 74 7.17 -8.32 5.65
C ALA A 74 6.35 -9.62 5.73
N LEU A 75 5.31 -9.76 4.90
CA LEU A 75 4.49 -10.97 4.84
C LEU A 75 5.25 -12.15 4.23
N ALA A 76 6.15 -11.90 3.29
CA ALA A 76 7.00 -12.94 2.72
C ALA A 76 7.96 -13.57 3.75
N GLU A 77 8.39 -12.80 4.75
CA GLU A 77 9.26 -13.27 5.83
C GLU A 77 8.51 -14.08 6.91
N GLN A 78 7.16 -14.04 6.94
CA GLN A 78 6.38 -14.81 7.91
C GLN A 78 6.45 -16.31 7.60
N SER A 79 6.76 -17.11 8.64
CA SER A 79 6.99 -18.56 8.50
C SER A 79 5.72 -19.41 8.33
N GLY A 80 4.53 -18.81 8.50
CA GLY A 80 3.25 -19.54 8.51
C GLY A 80 2.97 -20.33 9.80
N GLN A 81 3.79 -20.17 10.84
CA GLN A 81 3.56 -20.81 12.15
C GLN A 81 2.55 -20.05 13.02
N GLN A 82 2.36 -18.76 12.73
CA GLN A 82 1.36 -17.91 13.40
C GLN A 82 0.02 -17.98 12.65
N SER A 83 -1.03 -17.48 13.30
CA SER A 83 -2.32 -17.32 12.60
C SER A 83 -2.19 -16.37 11.42
N LEU A 84 -3.08 -16.52 10.43
CA LEU A 84 -3.12 -15.62 9.28
C LEU A 84 -3.32 -14.15 9.73
N ILE A 85 -4.21 -13.94 10.71
CA ILE A 85 -4.51 -12.62 11.28
C ILE A 85 -3.25 -12.00 11.92
N ASP A 86 -2.51 -12.77 12.73
CA ASP A 86 -1.29 -12.26 13.36
C ASP A 86 -0.20 -11.96 12.34
N SER A 87 -0.06 -12.81 11.33
CA SER A 87 0.91 -12.62 10.24
C SER A 87 0.61 -11.35 9.45
N VAL A 88 -0.66 -11.13 9.08
CA VAL A 88 -1.09 -9.92 8.35
C VAL A 88 -0.94 -8.68 9.22
N HIS A 89 -1.40 -8.73 10.47
CA HIS A 89 -1.26 -7.60 11.39
C HIS A 89 0.20 -7.20 11.60
N ALA A 90 1.08 -8.18 11.86
CA ALA A 90 2.51 -7.93 12.01
C ALA A 90 3.12 -7.32 10.74
N ALA A 91 2.74 -7.82 9.55
CA ALA A 91 3.24 -7.31 8.28
C ALA A 91 2.77 -5.87 7.99
N VAL A 92 1.52 -5.51 8.33
CA VAL A 92 1.02 -4.14 8.24
C VAL A 92 1.80 -3.21 9.15
N MET A 93 2.03 -3.64 10.41
CA MET A 93 2.74 -2.81 11.41
C MET A 93 4.27 -2.74 11.18
N ALA A 94 4.83 -3.56 10.31
CA ALA A 94 6.25 -3.51 9.96
C ALA A 94 6.62 -2.28 9.09
N ALA A 95 5.64 -1.62 8.48
CA ALA A 95 5.90 -0.42 7.68
C ALA A 95 6.38 0.75 8.57
N PRO A 96 7.42 1.49 8.14
CA PRO A 96 7.89 2.66 8.88
C PRO A 96 6.93 3.84 8.64
N TYR A 97 5.85 3.92 9.41
CA TYR A 97 4.84 4.96 9.29
C TYR A 97 5.38 6.31 9.78
N ASP A 98 5.50 7.27 8.85
CA ASP A 98 5.63 8.69 9.15
C ASP A 98 4.24 9.33 9.01
N VAL A 99 3.53 9.45 10.13
CA VAL A 99 2.15 9.96 10.18
C VAL A 99 2.04 11.38 9.62
N ASP A 100 3.04 12.23 9.90
CA ASP A 100 3.03 13.62 9.43
C ASP A 100 3.20 13.69 7.91
N ALA A 101 4.12 12.89 7.35
CA ALA A 101 4.32 12.83 5.92
C ALA A 101 3.10 12.24 5.19
N VAL A 102 2.51 11.17 5.73
CA VAL A 102 1.29 10.55 5.17
C VAL A 102 0.11 11.53 5.21
N SER A 103 -0.09 12.25 6.32
CA SER A 103 -1.17 13.23 6.46
C SER A 103 -1.02 14.38 5.45
N LYS A 104 0.19 14.93 5.31
CA LYS A 104 0.47 16.01 4.35
C LYS A 104 0.24 15.58 2.90
N ILE A 105 0.67 14.36 2.53
CA ILE A 105 0.41 13.81 1.18
C ILE A 105 -1.09 13.61 0.97
N ALA A 106 -1.81 13.11 1.97
CA ALA A 106 -3.25 12.92 1.88
C ALA A 106 -3.98 14.27 1.65
N GLU A 107 -3.61 15.33 2.37
CA GLU A 107 -4.16 16.68 2.16
C GLU A 107 -3.88 17.19 0.74
N LEU A 108 -2.65 17.05 0.23
CA LEU A 108 -2.30 17.40 -1.14
C LEU A 108 -3.12 16.60 -2.15
N ARG A 109 -3.28 15.31 -1.93
CA ARG A 109 -4.05 14.39 -2.79
C ARG A 109 -5.51 14.83 -2.90
N PHE A 110 -6.17 15.13 -1.77
CA PHE A 110 -7.55 15.60 -1.75
C PHE A 110 -7.73 16.98 -2.39
N ARG A 111 -6.72 17.85 -2.34
CA ARG A 111 -6.77 19.16 -2.96
C ARG A 111 -6.55 19.12 -4.47
N GLU A 112 -5.64 18.26 -4.95
CA GLU A 112 -5.14 18.26 -6.33
C GLU A 112 -5.84 17.22 -7.23
N LEU A 113 -6.54 16.24 -6.66
CA LEU A 113 -7.16 15.16 -7.45
C LEU A 113 -8.67 15.09 -7.22
N ASP A 114 -9.40 14.69 -8.28
CA ASP A 114 -10.81 14.35 -8.15
C ASP A 114 -11.00 13.07 -7.31
N ALA A 115 -12.12 13.02 -6.57
CA ALA A 115 -12.44 11.90 -5.69
C ALA A 115 -12.49 10.55 -6.44
N GLY A 116 -12.97 10.55 -7.69
CA GLY A 116 -13.06 9.33 -8.49
C GLY A 116 -11.67 8.75 -8.80
N ARG A 117 -10.66 9.60 -9.04
CA ARG A 117 -9.28 9.16 -9.25
C ARG A 117 -8.70 8.55 -7.98
N ILE A 118 -8.93 9.20 -6.82
CA ILE A 118 -8.47 8.69 -5.52
C ILE A 118 -9.08 7.32 -5.25
N VAL A 119 -10.41 7.19 -5.37
CA VAL A 119 -11.13 5.94 -5.11
C VAL A 119 -10.66 4.82 -6.05
N ARG A 120 -10.46 5.11 -7.34
CA ARG A 120 -9.94 4.09 -8.28
C ARG A 120 -8.56 3.58 -7.88
N HIS A 121 -7.67 4.49 -7.46
CA HIS A 121 -6.32 4.09 -7.05
C HIS A 121 -6.34 3.26 -5.76
N VAL A 122 -7.07 3.71 -4.74
CA VAL A 122 -7.21 2.98 -3.47
C VAL A 122 -7.77 1.58 -3.69
N ARG A 123 -8.80 1.43 -4.54
CA ARG A 123 -9.35 0.11 -4.89
C ARG A 123 -8.34 -0.78 -5.62
N GLN A 124 -7.48 -0.20 -6.46
CA GLN A 124 -6.42 -0.97 -7.10
C GLN A 124 -5.40 -1.46 -6.07
N VAL A 125 -4.94 -0.59 -5.16
CA VAL A 125 -3.99 -0.99 -4.11
C VAL A 125 -4.60 -2.01 -3.14
N GLU A 126 -5.89 -1.89 -2.80
CA GLU A 126 -6.62 -2.88 -2.02
C GLU A 126 -6.67 -4.24 -2.73
N ALA A 127 -6.91 -4.25 -4.06
CA ALA A 127 -6.89 -5.48 -4.85
C ALA A 127 -5.48 -6.10 -4.88
N ASP A 128 -4.44 -5.30 -5.11
CA ASP A 128 -3.04 -5.75 -5.10
C ASP A 128 -2.64 -6.28 -3.71
N PHE A 129 -3.15 -5.68 -2.63
CA PHE A 129 -2.96 -6.16 -1.25
C PHE A 129 -3.62 -7.54 -1.06
N ALA A 130 -4.85 -7.71 -1.57
CA ALA A 130 -5.53 -9.01 -1.53
C ALA A 130 -4.75 -10.09 -2.27
N GLU A 131 -4.14 -9.77 -3.43
CA GLU A 131 -3.28 -10.71 -4.16
C GLU A 131 -2.07 -11.14 -3.32
N VAL A 132 -1.43 -10.23 -2.58
CA VAL A 132 -0.31 -10.57 -1.68
C VAL A 132 -0.76 -11.52 -0.57
N VAL A 133 -1.94 -11.29 0.02
CA VAL A 133 -2.51 -12.18 1.04
C VAL A 133 -2.85 -13.54 0.43
N GLU A 134 -3.42 -13.58 -0.78
CA GLU A 134 -3.74 -14.82 -1.49
C GLU A 134 -2.48 -15.65 -1.75
N GLU A 135 -1.41 -15.03 -2.27
CA GLU A 135 -0.09 -15.67 -2.47
C GLU A 135 0.44 -16.27 -1.15
N TYR A 136 0.30 -15.56 -0.04
CA TYR A 136 0.72 -16.03 1.27
C TYR A 136 -0.09 -17.25 1.73
N VAL A 137 -1.42 -17.20 1.63
CA VAL A 137 -2.31 -18.30 2.01
C VAL A 137 -2.04 -19.55 1.18
N VAL A 138 -1.83 -19.40 -0.13
CA VAL A 138 -1.50 -20.52 -1.02
C VAL A 138 -0.13 -21.11 -0.69
N ARG A 139 0.84 -20.29 -0.32
CA ARG A 139 2.20 -20.73 0.03
C ARG A 139 2.25 -21.47 1.36
N THR A 140 1.48 -21.03 2.36
CA THR A 140 1.58 -21.55 3.74
C THR A 140 0.47 -22.55 4.10
N GLY A 141 -0.62 -22.55 3.33
CA GLY A 141 -1.78 -23.42 3.54
C GLY A 141 -1.73 -24.73 2.75
N PRO A 142 -2.77 -25.56 2.90
CA PRO A 142 -2.95 -26.75 2.10
C PRO A 142 -3.19 -26.39 0.64
N PRO A 143 -2.77 -27.25 -0.33
CA PRO A 143 -2.99 -27.00 -1.75
C PRO A 143 -4.49 -26.95 -2.07
N ALA A 144 -4.92 -25.92 -2.77
CA ALA A 144 -6.30 -25.77 -3.27
C ALA A 144 -6.57 -26.77 -4.40
N ARG A 145 -7.37 -27.80 -4.11
CA ARG A 145 -7.65 -28.92 -5.05
C ARG A 145 -8.99 -28.78 -5.76
N SER A 146 -9.91 -27.99 -5.21
CA SER A 146 -11.25 -27.79 -5.73
C SER A 146 -11.52 -26.32 -6.08
N ALA A 147 -12.64 -26.06 -6.75
CA ALA A 147 -13.14 -24.70 -6.97
C ALA A 147 -13.50 -24.02 -5.63
N ASP A 148 -14.06 -24.79 -4.69
CA ASP A 148 -14.45 -24.29 -3.38
C ASP A 148 -13.23 -23.90 -2.53
N ASP A 149 -12.11 -24.66 -2.62
CA ASP A 149 -10.87 -24.29 -1.96
C ASP A 149 -10.33 -22.96 -2.50
N ARG A 150 -10.30 -22.79 -3.83
CA ARG A 150 -9.90 -21.53 -4.46
C ARG A 150 -10.81 -20.37 -4.06
N LEU A 151 -12.13 -20.60 -4.05
CA LEU A 151 -13.09 -19.59 -3.62
C LEU A 151 -12.85 -19.14 -2.18
N ARG A 152 -12.61 -20.08 -1.26
CA ARG A 152 -12.27 -19.77 0.14
C ARG A 152 -11.01 -18.91 0.25
N VAL A 153 -9.95 -19.27 -0.45
CA VAL A 153 -8.68 -18.49 -0.47
C VAL A 153 -8.95 -17.06 -0.96
N THR A 154 -9.65 -16.91 -2.10
CA THR A 154 -9.97 -15.60 -2.67
C THR A 154 -10.85 -14.76 -1.74
N ILE A 155 -11.90 -15.34 -1.13
CA ILE A 155 -12.77 -14.62 -0.18
C ILE A 155 -11.96 -14.19 1.03
N THR A 156 -11.18 -15.09 1.63
CA THR A 156 -10.34 -14.79 2.80
C THR A 156 -9.41 -13.61 2.51
N ALA A 157 -8.70 -13.64 1.39
CA ALA A 157 -7.76 -12.57 1.02
C ALA A 157 -8.46 -11.22 0.84
N ARG A 158 -9.61 -11.20 0.16
CA ARG A 158 -10.40 -9.98 -0.05
C ARG A 158 -11.01 -9.43 1.23
N CYS A 159 -11.54 -10.28 2.11
CA CYS A 159 -12.07 -9.84 3.40
C CYS A 159 -10.97 -9.23 4.29
N ILE A 160 -9.78 -9.83 4.29
CA ILE A 160 -8.61 -9.30 5.01
C ILE A 160 -8.20 -7.94 4.44
N ALA A 161 -8.12 -7.79 3.11
CA ALA A 161 -7.81 -6.52 2.48
C ALA A 161 -8.83 -5.44 2.86
N ALA A 162 -10.12 -5.74 2.72
CA ALA A 162 -11.20 -4.83 3.10
C ALA A 162 -11.15 -4.43 4.58
N ALA A 163 -10.82 -5.35 5.49
CA ALA A 163 -10.67 -5.07 6.91
C ALA A 163 -9.51 -4.09 7.19
N VAL A 164 -8.34 -4.32 6.57
CA VAL A 164 -7.17 -3.44 6.74
C VAL A 164 -7.43 -2.06 6.16
N PHE A 165 -7.97 -1.98 4.94
CA PHE A 165 -8.27 -0.68 4.30
C PHE A 165 -9.39 0.08 5.01
N GLY A 166 -10.43 -0.62 5.50
CA GLY A 166 -11.47 -0.01 6.34
C GLY A 166 -10.92 0.55 7.66
N ALA A 167 -10.01 -0.18 8.32
CA ALA A 167 -9.35 0.32 9.52
C ALA A 167 -8.48 1.56 9.23
N MET A 168 -7.75 1.58 8.11
CA MET A 168 -6.97 2.75 7.67
C MET A 168 -7.87 3.94 7.34
N GLU A 169 -9.03 3.74 6.70
CA GLU A 169 -9.98 4.80 6.41
C GLU A 169 -10.53 5.43 7.70
N VAL A 170 -10.97 4.62 8.66
CA VAL A 170 -11.43 5.10 9.97
C VAL A 170 -10.31 5.87 10.68
N TRP A 171 -9.09 5.34 10.71
CA TRP A 171 -7.94 5.99 11.32
C TRP A 171 -7.62 7.34 10.68
N MET A 172 -7.70 7.47 9.36
CA MET A 172 -7.43 8.72 8.64
C MET A 172 -8.48 9.80 8.93
N LEU A 173 -9.70 9.42 9.30
CA LEU A 173 -10.80 10.32 9.63
C LEU A 173 -10.82 10.68 11.12
N ASP A 174 -10.06 9.98 11.96
CA ASP A 174 -10.01 10.21 13.41
C ASP A 174 -9.10 11.41 13.75
N GLU A 175 -9.35 12.04 14.92
CA GLU A 175 -8.46 13.05 15.47
C GLU A 175 -7.16 12.42 16.02
N ASN A 176 -7.24 11.20 16.57
CA ASN A 176 -6.10 10.43 17.10
C ASN A 176 -5.44 9.58 16.02
N ARG A 177 -4.69 10.20 15.13
CA ARG A 177 -3.94 9.52 14.07
C ARG A 177 -2.58 8.99 14.54
N SER A 178 -2.54 8.29 15.67
CA SER A 178 -1.32 7.65 16.17
C SER A 178 -1.13 6.23 15.61
N VAL A 179 0.13 5.77 15.51
CA VAL A 179 0.44 4.40 15.08
C VAL A 179 -0.16 3.35 16.02
N PRO A 180 -0.16 3.51 17.37
CA PRO A 180 -0.86 2.59 18.25
C PRO A 180 -2.36 2.49 17.98
N GLU A 181 -3.04 3.59 17.63
CA GLU A 181 -4.46 3.56 17.27
C GLU A 181 -4.70 2.84 15.94
N LEU A 182 -3.86 3.05 14.93
CA LEU A 182 -3.90 2.28 13.69
C LEU A 182 -3.75 0.77 13.97
N ALA A 183 -2.78 0.39 14.80
CA ALA A 183 -2.56 -1.01 15.19
C ALA A 183 -3.79 -1.63 15.86
N ARG A 184 -4.43 -0.87 16.76
CA ARG A 184 -5.66 -1.30 17.44
C ARG A 184 -6.82 -1.49 16.46
N LEU A 185 -7.06 -0.52 15.58
CA LEU A 185 -8.13 -0.57 14.58
C LEU A 185 -7.93 -1.71 13.59
N CYS A 186 -6.70 -1.91 13.08
CA CYS A 186 -6.38 -3.03 12.21
C CYS A 186 -6.61 -4.37 12.91
N ARG A 187 -6.20 -4.50 14.18
CA ARG A 187 -6.44 -5.71 14.97
C ARG A 187 -7.92 -6.00 15.11
N THR A 188 -8.71 -5.01 15.53
CA THR A 188 -10.17 -5.12 15.69
C THR A 188 -10.86 -5.55 14.39
N ALA A 189 -10.51 -4.93 13.26
CA ALA A 189 -11.10 -5.26 11.96
C ALA A 189 -10.75 -6.69 11.51
N LEU A 190 -9.50 -7.11 11.69
CA LEU A 190 -9.05 -8.46 11.34
C LEU A 190 -9.71 -9.54 12.23
N GLU A 191 -9.87 -9.28 13.52
CA GLU A 191 -10.55 -10.17 14.45
C GLU A 191 -12.04 -10.30 14.11
N ALA A 192 -12.71 -9.22 13.70
CA ALA A 192 -14.09 -9.25 13.25
C ALA A 192 -14.27 -10.14 12.01
N VAL A 193 -13.34 -10.09 11.05
CA VAL A 193 -13.36 -11.00 9.88
C VAL A 193 -13.14 -12.44 10.32
N ALA A 194 -12.21 -12.71 11.25
CA ALA A 194 -11.93 -14.05 11.76
C ALA A 194 -13.12 -14.64 12.53
N ALA A 195 -13.87 -13.81 13.27
CA ALA A 195 -15.08 -14.21 13.99
C ALA A 195 -16.29 -14.46 13.08
N GLY A 196 -16.21 -14.04 11.79
CA GLY A 196 -17.27 -14.31 10.80
C GLY A 196 -18.41 -13.35 10.90
N LEU A 197 -18.23 -12.04 10.99
CA LEU A 197 -19.25 -10.97 10.86
C LEU A 197 -20.62 -11.18 11.57
N ASP A 198 -20.76 -12.25 12.36
CA ASP A 198 -22.01 -12.66 13.02
C ASP A 198 -22.47 -11.67 14.12
N HIS A 199 -21.72 -10.60 14.35
CA HIS A 199 -21.94 -9.62 15.42
C HIS A 199 -21.82 -8.15 14.96
N ALA A 200 -22.02 -7.90 13.65
CA ALA A 200 -22.04 -6.53 13.14
C ALA A 200 -23.41 -5.87 13.29
#